data_b35840dc458515a2213850a85492f49b
#
_entry.id   b35840dc458515a2213850a85492f49b
#
_cell.length_a   1.000
_cell.length_b   1.000
_cell.length_c   1.000
_cell.angle_alpha   90.00
_cell.angle_beta   90.00
_cell.angle_gamma   90.00
#
_symmetry.space_group_name_H-M   'P 1'
#
loop_
_entity.id
_entity.type
_entity.pdbx_description
1 polymer ?
#
loop_
_entity_poly.entity_id
_entity_poly.type
_entity_poly.pdbx_seq_one_letter_code
_entity_poly.pdbx_strand_id
1 'polypeptide(L)'
;MRKSTRTFVGLVGALALLTAACGSDDDGGSSETETEGTDATEGTDAGGGEAASGEGSIWVLLPDSATSDRWEKDDRRFFAEAFDAAGLAEGTDYSIVNAEGDAATQISQAEQAIGDGASVIVLTSNDSGSGATIIDLATDAGVQVVEYDRFNTEGSAGGAAYVSFDNVAVGATMASVLEPAIDALGVSPAKVVMQNGGEEDNNAFLFRDGYNETVEARVGAGDWELVADQFTPGWDNAEALAIAEQILVGAENDINGWFAANDGIANSVIAAIESAGLDPSTIPVSGQDATTAGIQNILLGKQAMTVYKPIAAEAAVGAQIALALRAGEDITGQTGDFEIIGIDADGKPTDSPDGVVPYIALVPIAVTIDNILETVIADGFRTIEEICTGDVAETDFCVENG
;
A
#
# COMPACT_ATOMS: atom_id res chain seq x y z
N MET A 1 -39.40 -38.61 -11.32
CA MET A 1 -39.43 -39.59 -12.46
C MET A 1 -39.05 -38.86 -13.73
N ARG A 2 -37.93 -39.11 -14.23
CA ARG A 2 -37.38 -39.35 -15.59
C ARG A 2 -35.89 -38.96 -15.60
N LYS A 3 -35.08 -39.99 -15.55
CA LYS A 3 -33.63 -39.95 -15.84
C LYS A 3 -33.48 -39.84 -17.38
N SER A 4 -32.52 -39.03 -17.82
CA SER A 4 -32.01 -39.10 -19.18
C SER A 4 -30.50 -39.19 -19.14
N THR A 5 -30.03 -40.38 -19.44
CA THR A 5 -28.63 -40.75 -19.64
C THR A 5 -28.25 -40.35 -21.07
N ARG A 6 -27.12 -39.68 -21.28
CA ARG A 6 -26.48 -39.56 -22.58
C ARG A 6 -25.00 -40.00 -22.46
N THR A 7 -24.75 -40.96 -23.30
CA THR A 7 -23.55 -41.76 -23.47
C THR A 7 -22.45 -40.97 -24.17
N PHE A 8 -21.23 -41.14 -23.67
CA PHE A 8 -19.98 -40.70 -24.30
C PHE A 8 -19.55 -41.71 -25.37
N VAL A 9 -19.10 -41.19 -26.50
CA VAL A 9 -18.34 -41.93 -27.52
C VAL A 9 -16.93 -41.33 -27.54
N GLY A 10 -15.97 -42.18 -27.25
CA GLY A 10 -14.56 -41.85 -27.31
C GLY A 10 -14.01 -41.96 -28.73
N LEU A 11 -13.00 -41.18 -29.03
CA LEU A 11 -12.15 -41.36 -30.20
C LEU A 11 -10.70 -41.35 -29.77
N VAL A 12 -10.04 -42.50 -29.92
CA VAL A 12 -8.62 -42.76 -29.74
C VAL A 12 -7.94 -42.47 -31.09
N GLY A 13 -6.87 -41.71 -31.08
CA GLY A 13 -5.99 -41.52 -32.23
C GLY A 13 -4.54 -41.54 -31.76
N ALA A 14 -3.85 -42.62 -32.06
CA ALA A 14 -2.44 -42.87 -31.81
C ALA A 14 -1.61 -42.63 -33.07
N LEU A 15 -0.29 -42.54 -32.85
CA LEU A 15 0.83 -42.68 -33.82
C LEU A 15 1.47 -41.37 -34.26
N ALA A 16 2.80 -41.25 -34.38
CA ALA A 16 3.90 -42.20 -34.42
C ALA A 16 5.24 -41.51 -34.06
N LEU A 17 6.12 -42.30 -33.53
CA LEU A 17 7.54 -42.08 -33.37
C LEU A 17 8.30 -42.02 -34.72
N LEU A 18 9.27 -41.13 -34.82
CA LEU A 18 10.39 -41.33 -35.76
C LEU A 18 11.71 -40.96 -35.07
N THR A 19 12.50 -42.02 -34.85
CA THR A 19 13.89 -42.02 -34.49
C THR A 19 14.75 -41.87 -35.76
N ALA A 20 15.82 -41.08 -35.68
CA ALA A 20 16.97 -41.29 -36.55
C ALA A 20 18.25 -40.95 -35.76
N ALA A 21 19.07 -41.96 -35.65
CA ALA A 21 20.38 -41.99 -35.00
C ALA A 21 21.51 -41.90 -36.03
N CYS A 22 22.75 -41.87 -35.55
CA CYS A 22 24.05 -42.04 -36.15
C CYS A 22 24.75 -40.74 -36.58
N GLY A 23 25.99 -40.54 -36.27
CA GLY A 23 27.06 -41.33 -35.63
C GLY A 23 28.42 -40.61 -35.77
N SER A 24 29.31 -40.87 -34.82
CA SER A 24 30.77 -41.13 -34.92
C SER A 24 31.64 -40.24 -35.82
N ASP A 25 32.78 -39.87 -35.44
CA ASP A 25 34.06 -40.19 -34.84
C ASP A 25 35.00 -39.05 -35.29
N ASP A 26 36.09 -38.66 -34.78
CA ASP A 26 37.18 -39.12 -34.00
C ASP A 26 38.31 -38.07 -34.04
N ASP A 27 39.15 -38.11 -33.04
CA ASP A 27 40.58 -37.76 -33.00
C ASP A 27 41.16 -36.32 -33.08
N GLY A 28 41.76 -35.97 -31.99
CA GLY A 28 43.21 -35.90 -31.87
C GLY A 28 43.91 -34.53 -31.87
N GLY A 29 44.62 -34.22 -30.79
CA GLY A 29 45.86 -33.47 -30.93
C GLY A 29 46.13 -32.30 -29.98
N SER A 30 46.87 -32.57 -28.95
CA SER A 30 47.60 -31.66 -28.06
C SER A 30 48.44 -30.58 -28.77
N SER A 31 48.56 -29.40 -28.19
CA SER A 31 49.88 -28.77 -27.99
C SER A 31 49.79 -27.54 -27.07
N GLU A 32 50.52 -27.59 -25.99
CA GLU A 32 50.93 -26.47 -25.13
C GLU A 32 51.77 -25.46 -25.90
N THR A 33 51.67 -24.18 -25.56
CA THR A 33 52.84 -23.29 -25.48
C THR A 33 52.51 -22.06 -24.62
N GLU A 34 53.24 -21.92 -23.53
CA GLU A 34 53.38 -20.69 -22.74
C GLU A 34 54.07 -19.59 -23.56
N THR A 35 53.77 -18.34 -23.30
CA THR A 35 54.78 -17.27 -23.16
C THR A 35 54.23 -16.06 -22.43
N GLU A 36 55.09 -15.57 -21.53
CA GLU A 36 55.00 -14.43 -20.64
C GLU A 36 54.96 -13.05 -21.33
N GLY A 37 54.43 -12.06 -20.60
CA GLY A 37 55.25 -10.89 -20.34
C GLY A 37 54.69 -9.50 -20.69
N THR A 38 54.47 -8.69 -19.62
CA THR A 38 54.74 -7.23 -19.51
C THR A 38 53.79 -6.29 -20.27
N ASP A 39 53.34 -5.19 -19.79
CA ASP A 39 53.72 -4.21 -18.75
C ASP A 39 52.64 -3.12 -18.68
N ALA A 40 52.57 -2.39 -17.58
CA ALA A 40 51.63 -1.37 -17.15
C ALA A 40 51.58 -0.15 -18.07
N THR A 41 50.39 0.47 -18.10
CA THR A 41 50.31 1.93 -18.18
C THR A 41 49.10 2.43 -17.34
N GLU A 42 49.44 3.21 -16.32
CA GLU A 42 48.50 3.97 -15.49
C GLU A 42 47.78 5.00 -16.36
N GLY A 43 46.45 5.01 -16.25
CA GLY A 43 45.57 6.05 -16.75
C GLY A 43 44.68 6.55 -15.63
N THR A 44 44.90 7.77 -15.22
CA THR A 44 44.25 8.52 -14.15
C THR A 44 42.73 8.53 -14.25
N ASP A 45 42.16 8.07 -13.17
CA ASP A 45 40.76 8.06 -12.82
C ASP A 45 40.18 9.48 -12.67
N ALA A 46 39.03 9.72 -13.30
CA ALA A 46 38.16 10.85 -13.01
C ALA A 46 36.93 10.27 -12.32
N GLY A 47 36.78 10.60 -11.04
CA GLY A 47 35.74 10.08 -10.14
C GLY A 47 34.33 10.15 -10.71
N GLY A 48 33.81 9.00 -11.06
CA GLY A 48 32.40 8.72 -11.15
C GLY A 48 32.03 7.92 -9.90
N GLY A 49 30.99 8.32 -9.19
CA GLY A 49 30.49 7.57 -8.05
C GLY A 49 30.22 6.12 -8.47
N GLU A 50 30.79 5.17 -7.72
CA GLU A 50 30.50 3.76 -7.92
C GLU A 50 28.99 3.56 -7.68
N ALA A 51 28.26 3.19 -8.74
CA ALA A 51 26.93 2.63 -8.61
C ALA A 51 27.03 1.38 -7.72
N ALA A 52 26.17 1.29 -6.72
CA ALA A 52 26.10 0.15 -5.81
C ALA A 52 26.01 -1.14 -6.64
N SER A 53 27.09 -1.90 -6.70
CA SER A 53 27.21 -3.11 -7.51
C SER A 53 26.57 -4.30 -6.80
N GLY A 54 25.25 -4.24 -6.56
CA GLY A 54 24.45 -5.41 -6.22
C GLY A 54 24.14 -6.20 -7.48
N GLU A 55 24.25 -7.52 -7.42
CA GLU A 55 23.76 -8.39 -8.50
C GLU A 55 22.22 -8.52 -8.40
N GLY A 56 21.52 -8.56 -9.54
CA GLY A 56 20.08 -8.72 -9.63
C GLY A 56 19.29 -7.40 -9.73
N SER A 57 18.02 -7.50 -10.04
CA SER A 57 17.11 -6.36 -10.16
C SER A 57 16.23 -6.18 -8.92
N ILE A 58 15.61 -5.00 -8.80
CA ILE A 58 14.58 -4.71 -7.79
C ILE A 58 13.21 -4.73 -8.48
N TRP A 59 12.25 -5.42 -7.90
CA TRP A 59 10.87 -5.39 -8.38
C TRP A 59 9.94 -4.78 -7.33
N VAL A 60 9.12 -3.82 -7.74
CA VAL A 60 8.05 -3.25 -6.91
C VAL A 60 6.73 -3.81 -7.41
N LEU A 61 6.02 -4.52 -6.53
CA LEU A 61 4.73 -5.14 -6.80
C LEU A 61 3.64 -4.35 -6.10
N LEU A 62 2.86 -3.59 -6.88
CA LEU A 62 1.75 -2.77 -6.40
C LEU A 62 0.44 -3.55 -6.47
N PRO A 63 -0.54 -3.29 -5.56
CA PRO A 63 -1.73 -4.14 -5.44
C PRO A 63 -2.78 -3.84 -6.50
N ASP A 64 -3.16 -2.57 -6.68
CA ASP A 64 -4.26 -2.19 -7.57
C ASP A 64 -4.19 -0.71 -7.96
N SER A 65 -5.13 -0.26 -8.79
CA SER A 65 -5.27 1.14 -9.20
C SER A 65 -6.69 1.70 -8.97
N ALA A 66 -7.62 0.87 -8.47
CA ALA A 66 -9.03 1.19 -8.39
C ALA A 66 -9.50 1.59 -6.98
N THR A 67 -8.97 0.94 -5.94
CA THR A 67 -9.40 1.16 -4.53
C THR A 67 -8.72 2.38 -3.92
N SER A 68 -7.45 2.61 -4.28
CA SER A 68 -6.73 3.84 -4.01
C SER A 68 -5.83 4.17 -5.20
N ASP A 69 -5.99 5.35 -5.78
CA ASP A 69 -5.22 5.78 -6.95
C ASP A 69 -3.76 6.13 -6.62
N ARG A 70 -3.40 6.19 -5.32
CA ARG A 70 -2.04 6.48 -4.86
C ARG A 70 -1.02 5.51 -5.44
N TRP A 71 -1.36 4.20 -5.50
CA TRP A 71 -0.42 3.16 -5.94
C TRP A 71 0.16 3.44 -7.32
N GLU A 72 -0.70 3.78 -8.28
CA GLU A 72 -0.28 4.03 -9.66
C GLU A 72 0.21 5.47 -9.88
N LYS A 73 -0.35 6.46 -9.16
CA LYS A 73 0.00 7.87 -9.34
C LYS A 73 1.19 8.31 -8.50
N ASP A 74 1.20 7.94 -7.23
CA ASP A 74 2.14 8.47 -6.25
C ASP A 74 3.26 7.47 -5.96
N ASP A 75 2.94 6.26 -5.49
CA ASP A 75 3.95 5.26 -5.12
C ASP A 75 4.84 4.89 -6.30
N ARG A 76 4.27 4.56 -7.47
CA ARG A 76 5.03 4.28 -8.70
C ARG A 76 6.01 5.40 -9.03
N ARG A 77 5.54 6.64 -8.99
CA ARG A 77 6.34 7.82 -9.31
C ARG A 77 7.49 7.99 -8.33
N PHE A 78 7.22 7.93 -7.03
CA PHE A 78 8.25 8.15 -6.02
C PHE A 78 9.28 7.04 -5.97
N PHE A 79 8.90 5.77 -6.19
CA PHE A 79 9.88 4.69 -6.35
C PHE A 79 10.75 4.90 -7.59
N ALA A 80 10.15 5.25 -8.74
CA ALA A 80 10.91 5.53 -9.95
C ALA A 80 11.90 6.69 -9.73
N GLU A 81 11.44 7.81 -9.15
CA GLU A 81 12.30 8.96 -8.82
C GLU A 81 13.47 8.56 -7.89
N ALA A 82 13.21 7.73 -6.87
CA ALA A 82 14.23 7.28 -5.93
C ALA A 82 15.27 6.35 -6.59
N PHE A 83 14.84 5.41 -7.41
CA PHE A 83 15.75 4.51 -8.12
C PHE A 83 16.52 5.21 -9.23
N ASP A 84 15.89 6.11 -9.98
CA ASP A 84 16.56 6.93 -10.99
C ASP A 84 17.63 7.84 -10.35
N ALA A 85 17.34 8.43 -9.18
CA ALA A 85 18.31 9.22 -8.42
C ALA A 85 19.50 8.38 -7.93
N ALA A 86 19.31 7.07 -7.67
CA ALA A 86 20.36 6.12 -7.36
C ALA A 86 21.12 5.62 -8.59
N GLY A 87 20.78 6.10 -9.80
CA GLY A 87 21.43 5.75 -11.06
C GLY A 87 20.98 4.43 -11.68
N LEU A 88 19.83 3.88 -11.24
CA LEU A 88 19.26 2.67 -11.82
C LEU A 88 18.36 3.02 -13.01
N ALA A 89 18.16 2.05 -13.90
CA ALA A 89 17.33 2.18 -15.11
C ALA A 89 16.14 1.23 -15.07
N GLU A 90 14.93 1.76 -15.29
CA GLU A 90 13.71 0.96 -15.37
C GLU A 90 13.80 -0.06 -16.51
N GLY A 91 13.28 -1.27 -16.27
CA GLY A 91 13.31 -2.39 -17.21
C GLY A 91 14.68 -3.10 -17.31
N THR A 92 15.69 -2.63 -16.57
CA THR A 92 17.03 -3.27 -16.50
C THR A 92 17.41 -3.53 -15.04
N ASP A 93 17.46 -2.49 -14.22
CA ASP A 93 17.86 -2.55 -12.83
C ASP A 93 16.69 -2.64 -11.89
N TYR A 94 15.53 -2.08 -12.27
CA TYR A 94 14.29 -2.20 -11.53
C TYR A 94 13.08 -2.32 -12.45
N SER A 95 11.97 -2.82 -11.91
CA SER A 95 10.66 -2.88 -12.56
C SER A 95 9.56 -2.56 -11.55
N ILE A 96 8.54 -1.81 -11.97
CA ILE A 96 7.38 -1.51 -11.14
C ILE A 96 6.14 -2.02 -11.88
N VAL A 97 5.43 -2.97 -11.26
CA VAL A 97 4.25 -3.60 -11.85
C VAL A 97 3.06 -3.49 -10.91
N ASN A 98 1.85 -3.56 -11.47
CA ASN A 98 0.60 -3.48 -10.72
C ASN A 98 -0.24 -4.72 -10.99
N ALA A 99 -0.83 -5.30 -9.97
CA ALA A 99 -1.64 -6.51 -10.08
C ALA A 99 -3.11 -6.22 -10.40
N GLU A 100 -3.51 -4.95 -10.43
CA GLU A 100 -4.88 -4.50 -10.76
C GLU A 100 -5.97 -5.21 -9.92
N GLY A 101 -5.67 -5.47 -8.64
CA GLY A 101 -6.59 -6.10 -7.71
C GLY A 101 -6.67 -7.64 -7.80
N ASP A 102 -5.82 -8.27 -8.61
CA ASP A 102 -5.83 -9.72 -8.79
C ASP A 102 -4.63 -10.40 -8.12
N ALA A 103 -4.89 -11.10 -7.01
CA ALA A 103 -3.86 -11.79 -6.23
C ALA A 103 -3.08 -12.85 -7.03
N ALA A 104 -3.73 -13.55 -7.96
CA ALA A 104 -3.05 -14.54 -8.80
C ALA A 104 -2.11 -13.87 -9.81
N THR A 105 -2.49 -12.71 -10.32
CA THR A 105 -1.62 -11.86 -11.15
C THR A 105 -0.40 -11.41 -10.34
N GLN A 106 -0.57 -10.97 -9.08
CA GLN A 106 0.56 -10.55 -8.25
C GLN A 106 1.53 -11.69 -7.94
N ILE A 107 1.03 -12.90 -7.63
CA ILE A 107 1.86 -14.10 -7.48
C ILE A 107 2.65 -14.38 -8.77
N SER A 108 1.98 -14.32 -9.93
CA SER A 108 2.66 -14.54 -11.23
C SER A 108 3.73 -13.47 -11.53
N GLN A 109 3.52 -12.22 -11.10
CA GLN A 109 4.51 -11.15 -11.20
C GLN A 109 5.72 -11.43 -10.29
N ALA A 110 5.50 -11.96 -9.09
CA ALA A 110 6.58 -12.38 -8.19
C ALA A 110 7.39 -13.56 -8.77
N GLU A 111 6.70 -14.58 -9.33
CA GLU A 111 7.36 -15.68 -10.02
C GLU A 111 8.20 -15.21 -11.22
N GLN A 112 7.68 -14.23 -11.98
CA GLN A 112 8.42 -13.59 -13.05
C GLN A 112 9.65 -12.85 -12.54
N ALA A 113 9.51 -12.02 -11.50
CA ALA A 113 10.62 -11.30 -10.87
C ALA A 113 11.74 -12.23 -10.46
N ILE A 114 11.41 -13.35 -9.79
CA ILE A 114 12.36 -14.40 -9.40
C ILE A 114 13.02 -15.01 -10.63
N GLY A 115 12.23 -15.35 -11.65
CA GLY A 115 12.74 -15.93 -12.91
C GLY A 115 13.66 -15.01 -13.70
N ASP A 116 13.42 -13.69 -13.63
CA ASP A 116 14.21 -12.64 -14.28
C ASP A 116 15.43 -12.21 -13.44
N GLY A 117 15.66 -12.85 -12.28
CA GLY A 117 16.86 -12.66 -11.45
C GLY A 117 16.75 -11.45 -10.51
N ALA A 118 15.57 -11.16 -9.99
CA ALA A 118 15.42 -10.20 -8.92
C ALA A 118 16.24 -10.62 -7.69
N SER A 119 16.86 -9.66 -7.03
CA SER A 119 17.50 -9.85 -5.71
C SER A 119 16.61 -9.30 -4.59
N VAL A 120 15.71 -8.35 -4.90
CA VAL A 120 14.79 -7.74 -3.95
C VAL A 120 13.42 -7.58 -4.60
N ILE A 121 12.38 -7.87 -3.84
CA ILE A 121 10.99 -7.53 -4.12
C ILE A 121 10.52 -6.55 -3.06
N VAL A 122 10.00 -5.40 -3.47
CA VAL A 122 9.21 -4.48 -2.62
C VAL A 122 7.75 -4.83 -2.84
N LEU A 123 7.07 -5.30 -1.82
CA LEU A 123 5.74 -5.90 -1.91
C LEU A 123 4.71 -5.08 -1.15
N THR A 124 3.71 -4.56 -1.85
CA THR A 124 2.42 -4.23 -1.26
C THR A 124 1.43 -5.30 -1.68
N SER A 125 1.08 -6.20 -0.78
CA SER A 125 0.22 -7.35 -1.10
C SER A 125 -1.23 -6.93 -1.37
N ASN A 126 -1.92 -7.66 -2.25
CA ASN A 126 -3.36 -7.53 -2.43
C ASN A 126 -4.11 -7.99 -1.18
N ASP A 127 -3.68 -9.09 -0.59
CA ASP A 127 -4.19 -9.66 0.65
C ASP A 127 -3.06 -10.39 1.38
N SER A 128 -3.25 -10.62 2.71
CA SER A 128 -2.22 -11.23 3.54
C SER A 128 -1.86 -12.67 3.12
N GLY A 129 -2.81 -13.45 2.60
CA GLY A 129 -2.55 -14.83 2.17
C GLY A 129 -1.71 -14.91 0.90
N SER A 130 -2.00 -14.07 -0.10
CA SER A 130 -1.18 -13.97 -1.32
C SER A 130 0.18 -13.37 -1.02
N GLY A 131 0.24 -12.37 -0.13
CA GLY A 131 1.49 -11.79 0.33
C GLY A 131 2.40 -12.81 1.00
N ALA A 132 1.87 -13.63 1.91
CA ALA A 132 2.62 -14.73 2.53
C ALA A 132 3.15 -15.72 1.48
N THR A 133 2.36 -16.07 0.49
CA THR A 133 2.77 -16.94 -0.61
C THR A 133 3.94 -16.34 -1.41
N ILE A 134 3.90 -15.03 -1.70
CA ILE A 134 4.98 -14.33 -2.40
C ILE A 134 6.25 -14.31 -1.56
N ILE A 135 6.14 -14.03 -0.25
CA ILE A 135 7.28 -14.02 0.68
C ILE A 135 7.94 -15.41 0.74
N ASP A 136 7.15 -16.48 0.83
CA ASP A 136 7.67 -17.86 0.84
C ASP A 136 8.39 -18.19 -0.47
N LEU A 137 7.79 -17.89 -1.64
CA LEU A 137 8.41 -18.09 -2.95
C LEU A 137 9.73 -17.34 -3.11
N ALA A 138 9.77 -16.07 -2.69
CA ALA A 138 10.96 -15.23 -2.74
C ALA A 138 12.06 -15.79 -1.81
N THR A 139 11.70 -16.15 -0.58
CA THR A 139 12.62 -16.70 0.43
C THR A 139 13.24 -18.01 -0.06
N ASP A 140 12.45 -18.94 -0.61
CA ASP A 140 12.91 -20.20 -1.17
C ASP A 140 13.89 -19.99 -2.35
N ALA A 141 13.72 -18.90 -3.09
CA ALA A 141 14.60 -18.50 -4.18
C ALA A 141 15.82 -17.66 -3.74
N GLY A 142 15.90 -17.28 -2.47
CA GLY A 142 16.96 -16.41 -1.93
C GLY A 142 16.80 -14.94 -2.28
N VAL A 143 15.57 -14.51 -2.65
CA VAL A 143 15.21 -13.12 -2.94
C VAL A 143 14.73 -12.46 -1.65
N GLN A 144 15.23 -11.25 -1.37
CA GLN A 144 14.81 -10.48 -0.19
C GLN A 144 13.47 -9.78 -0.44
N VAL A 145 12.61 -9.70 0.56
CA VAL A 145 11.32 -8.99 0.46
C VAL A 145 11.29 -7.82 1.43
N VAL A 146 10.97 -6.65 0.92
CA VAL A 146 10.57 -5.48 1.73
C VAL A 146 9.06 -5.42 1.69
N GLU A 147 8.39 -5.65 2.81
CA GLU A 147 6.97 -5.41 2.95
C GLU A 147 6.74 -3.89 3.00
N TYR A 148 5.95 -3.37 2.09
CA TYR A 148 5.72 -1.94 1.92
C TYR A 148 4.24 -1.62 2.13
N ASP A 149 3.95 -0.67 3.00
CA ASP A 149 2.63 -0.23 3.46
C ASP A 149 1.80 -1.33 4.16
N ARG A 150 1.70 -2.54 3.61
CA ARG A 150 0.89 -3.65 4.14
C ARG A 150 1.75 -4.74 4.74
N PHE A 151 1.53 -5.04 6.03
CA PHE A 151 2.19 -6.15 6.72
C PHE A 151 1.40 -7.45 6.53
N ASN A 152 2.11 -8.53 6.19
CA ASN A 152 1.50 -9.83 5.98
C ASN A 152 1.55 -10.64 7.27
N THR A 153 0.40 -10.75 7.96
CA THR A 153 0.26 -11.48 9.23
C THR A 153 0.18 -13.00 9.04
N GLU A 154 -0.01 -13.47 7.81
CA GLU A 154 -0.02 -14.89 7.47
C GLU A 154 1.36 -15.30 6.92
N GLY A 155 1.79 -16.51 7.22
CA GLY A 155 3.07 -17.06 6.76
C GLY A 155 4.04 -17.39 7.88
N SER A 156 5.17 -18.04 7.54
CA SER A 156 6.12 -18.59 8.52
C SER A 156 7.29 -17.65 8.87
N ALA A 157 7.56 -16.67 8.06
CA ALA A 157 8.57 -15.63 8.26
C ALA A 157 8.13 -14.39 7.52
N GLY A 158 8.23 -13.23 8.13
CA GLY A 158 8.03 -11.96 7.44
C GLY A 158 9.12 -11.68 6.41
N GLY A 159 9.02 -10.55 5.73
CA GLY A 159 10.06 -10.05 4.86
C GLY A 159 11.35 -9.69 5.60
N ALA A 160 12.33 -9.18 4.87
CA ALA A 160 13.58 -8.69 5.45
C ALA A 160 13.38 -7.39 6.26
N ALA A 161 12.38 -6.59 5.87
CA ALA A 161 11.96 -5.38 6.58
C ALA A 161 10.49 -5.06 6.25
N TYR A 162 9.86 -4.28 7.12
CA TYR A 162 8.55 -3.67 6.90
C TYR A 162 8.68 -2.14 6.96
N VAL A 163 8.15 -1.45 5.97
CA VAL A 163 8.13 0.02 5.88
C VAL A 163 6.68 0.47 5.76
N SER A 164 6.20 1.22 6.72
CA SER A 164 4.83 1.76 6.71
C SER A 164 4.70 2.91 7.72
N PHE A 165 3.48 3.38 7.91
CA PHE A 165 3.10 4.30 8.97
C PHE A 165 2.72 3.52 10.24
N ASP A 166 2.73 4.19 11.40
CA ASP A 166 2.06 3.66 12.58
C ASP A 166 0.54 3.64 12.33
N ASN A 167 0.05 2.47 11.93
CA ASN A 167 -1.33 2.31 11.48
C ASN A 167 -2.34 2.42 12.63
N VAL A 168 -1.94 2.12 13.87
CA VAL A 168 -2.78 2.42 15.05
C VAL A 168 -2.86 3.92 15.27
N ALA A 169 -1.73 4.64 15.10
CA ALA A 169 -1.71 6.10 15.19
C ALA A 169 -2.53 6.75 14.05
N VAL A 170 -2.64 6.14 12.87
CA VAL A 170 -3.56 6.61 11.80
C VAL A 170 -4.99 6.65 12.31
N GLY A 171 -5.49 5.56 12.89
CA GLY A 171 -6.83 5.49 13.47
C GLY A 171 -7.04 6.48 14.63
N ALA A 172 -6.07 6.55 15.53
CA ALA A 172 -6.09 7.51 16.64
C ALA A 172 -6.11 8.97 16.14
N THR A 173 -5.41 9.26 15.04
CA THR A 173 -5.42 10.58 14.40
C THR A 173 -6.81 10.93 13.86
N MET A 174 -7.53 10.00 13.24
CA MET A 174 -8.93 10.21 12.85
C MET A 174 -9.80 10.56 14.04
N ALA A 175 -9.68 9.79 15.12
CA ALA A 175 -10.46 10.01 16.34
C ALA A 175 -10.17 11.37 16.96
N SER A 176 -8.92 11.83 16.98
CA SER A 176 -8.52 13.12 17.57
C SER A 176 -9.20 14.32 16.91
N VAL A 177 -9.62 14.20 15.64
CA VAL A 177 -10.33 15.25 14.91
C VAL A 177 -11.84 15.03 14.97
N LEU A 178 -12.32 13.80 14.82
CA LEU A 178 -13.76 13.52 14.81
C LEU A 178 -14.42 13.68 16.18
N GLU A 179 -13.77 13.28 17.26
CA GLU A 179 -14.32 13.39 18.61
C GLU A 179 -14.78 14.82 18.93
N PRO A 180 -13.92 15.86 18.86
CA PRO A 180 -14.39 17.23 19.12
C PRO A 180 -15.41 17.74 18.09
N ALA A 181 -15.35 17.29 16.83
CA ALA A 181 -16.32 17.67 15.81
C ALA A 181 -17.72 17.11 16.11
N ILE A 182 -17.80 15.83 16.54
CA ILE A 182 -19.06 15.19 16.96
C ILE A 182 -19.59 15.85 18.23
N ASP A 183 -18.75 16.13 19.22
CA ASP A 183 -19.15 16.78 20.46
C ASP A 183 -19.70 18.20 20.23
N ALA A 184 -19.17 18.92 19.23
CA ALA A 184 -19.64 20.25 18.85
C ALA A 184 -21.09 20.27 18.33
N LEU A 185 -21.65 19.12 17.89
CA LEU A 185 -23.04 18.99 17.50
C LEU A 185 -23.99 19.12 18.71
N GLY A 186 -23.52 18.88 19.93
CA GLY A 186 -24.31 18.96 21.15
C GLY A 186 -25.39 17.88 21.29
N VAL A 187 -25.25 16.77 20.57
CA VAL A 187 -26.16 15.61 20.62
C VAL A 187 -25.61 14.57 21.61
N SER A 188 -26.44 14.01 22.46
CA SER A 188 -26.06 12.95 23.41
C SER A 188 -27.22 11.99 23.69
N PRO A 189 -27.07 10.67 23.50
CA PRO A 189 -25.88 10.06 22.86
C PRO A 189 -25.80 10.42 21.38
N ALA A 190 -24.58 10.70 20.89
CA ALA A 190 -24.32 10.85 19.47
C ALA A 190 -24.21 9.47 18.81
N LYS A 191 -24.86 9.28 17.68
CA LYS A 191 -24.83 8.01 16.93
C LYS A 191 -23.67 8.01 15.95
N VAL A 192 -22.75 7.07 16.15
CA VAL A 192 -21.53 6.97 15.35
C VAL A 192 -21.45 5.65 14.59
N VAL A 193 -20.76 5.68 13.46
CA VAL A 193 -20.53 4.54 12.59
C VAL A 193 -19.01 4.35 12.43
N MET A 194 -18.55 3.11 12.45
CA MET A 194 -17.23 2.70 11.98
C MET A 194 -17.40 1.91 10.68
N GLN A 195 -16.91 2.47 9.57
CA GLN A 195 -16.83 1.79 8.28
C GLN A 195 -15.37 1.58 7.92
N ASN A 196 -14.92 0.37 8.20
CA ASN A 196 -13.53 -0.07 8.11
C ASN A 196 -13.13 -0.40 6.68
N GLY A 197 -11.82 -0.62 6.46
CA GLY A 197 -11.28 -1.14 5.21
C GLY A 197 -11.60 -2.62 4.95
N GLY A 198 -10.84 -3.28 4.09
CA GLY A 198 -11.03 -4.69 3.78
C GLY A 198 -10.39 -5.61 4.83
N GLU A 199 -11.07 -6.70 5.19
CA GLU A 199 -10.56 -7.70 6.16
C GLU A 199 -9.35 -8.48 5.62
N GLU A 200 -9.09 -8.43 4.32
CA GLU A 200 -7.93 -9.01 3.67
C GLU A 200 -6.63 -8.22 3.90
N ASP A 201 -6.73 -7.00 4.42
CA ASP A 201 -5.64 -6.08 4.71
C ASP A 201 -5.52 -5.83 6.21
N ASN A 202 -4.39 -6.18 6.79
CA ASN A 202 -4.14 -6.01 8.23
C ASN A 202 -4.25 -4.54 8.68
N ASN A 203 -3.92 -3.57 7.82
CA ASN A 203 -4.02 -2.16 8.15
C ASN A 203 -5.44 -1.74 8.53
N ALA A 204 -6.47 -2.36 7.93
CA ALA A 204 -7.87 -2.08 8.25
C ALA A 204 -8.19 -2.37 9.73
N PHE A 205 -7.63 -3.43 10.30
CA PHE A 205 -7.77 -3.75 11.73
C PHE A 205 -7.01 -2.77 12.61
N LEU A 206 -5.79 -2.37 12.21
CA LEU A 206 -4.98 -1.44 12.96
C LEU A 206 -5.59 -0.02 12.99
N PHE A 207 -6.12 0.46 11.86
CA PHE A 207 -6.87 1.73 11.84
C PHE A 207 -8.09 1.66 12.74
N ARG A 208 -8.85 0.55 12.64
CA ARG A 208 -10.00 0.31 13.50
C ARG A 208 -9.63 0.31 14.97
N ASP A 209 -8.56 -0.35 15.37
CA ASP A 209 -8.09 -0.37 16.74
C ASP A 209 -7.80 1.05 17.25
N GLY A 210 -7.14 1.88 16.43
CA GLY A 210 -6.79 3.25 16.77
C GLY A 210 -7.99 4.15 17.05
N TYR A 211 -9.01 4.18 16.20
CA TYR A 211 -10.21 5.00 16.49
C TYR A 211 -11.20 4.32 17.44
N ASN A 212 -11.20 2.98 17.50
CA ASN A 212 -12.10 2.24 18.38
C ASN A 212 -11.81 2.49 19.87
N GLU A 213 -10.56 2.77 20.25
CA GLU A 213 -10.24 3.14 21.64
C GLU A 213 -11.09 4.35 22.11
N THR A 214 -11.18 5.39 21.27
CA THR A 214 -12.05 6.55 21.56
C THR A 214 -13.52 6.19 21.52
N VAL A 215 -13.96 5.42 20.50
CA VAL A 215 -15.36 5.02 20.36
C VAL A 215 -15.82 4.21 21.57
N GLU A 216 -15.05 3.20 21.99
CA GLU A 216 -15.37 2.39 23.19
C GLU A 216 -15.41 3.22 24.47
N ALA A 217 -14.47 4.16 24.66
CA ALA A 217 -14.47 5.05 25.82
C ALA A 217 -15.73 5.92 25.87
N ARG A 218 -16.14 6.50 24.74
CA ARG A 218 -17.33 7.38 24.65
C ARG A 218 -18.64 6.61 24.76
N VAL A 219 -18.70 5.41 24.18
CA VAL A 219 -19.87 4.50 24.34
C VAL A 219 -19.96 4.02 25.79
N GLY A 220 -18.83 3.66 26.42
CA GLY A 220 -18.79 3.28 27.83
C GLY A 220 -19.21 4.38 28.78
N ALA A 221 -18.97 5.65 28.44
CA ALA A 221 -19.43 6.83 29.18
C ALA A 221 -20.94 7.12 28.95
N GLY A 222 -21.53 6.58 27.91
CA GLY A 222 -22.92 6.85 27.50
C GLY A 222 -23.08 8.14 26.68
N ASP A 223 -21.98 8.72 26.22
CA ASP A 223 -21.97 9.92 25.39
C ASP A 223 -22.26 9.59 23.91
N TRP A 224 -21.83 8.40 23.46
CA TRP A 224 -22.03 7.92 22.10
C TRP A 224 -22.80 6.59 22.08
N GLU A 225 -23.43 6.31 20.93
CA GLU A 225 -24.02 5.03 20.54
C GLU A 225 -23.34 4.55 19.24
N LEU A 226 -22.68 3.39 19.28
CA LEU A 226 -22.11 2.76 18.08
C LEU A 226 -23.27 2.06 17.33
N VAL A 227 -23.64 2.59 16.18
CA VAL A 227 -24.76 2.11 15.34
C VAL A 227 -24.31 0.94 14.46
N ALA A 228 -23.12 1.04 13.89
CA ALA A 228 -22.57 0.01 13.04
C ALA A 228 -21.03 0.00 13.12
N ASP A 229 -20.49 -1.20 12.97
CA ASP A 229 -19.07 -1.49 12.83
C ASP A 229 -18.95 -2.52 11.69
N GLN A 230 -18.60 -2.05 10.48
CA GLN A 230 -18.65 -2.84 9.26
C GLN A 230 -17.34 -2.71 8.48
N PHE A 231 -16.83 -3.84 7.98
CA PHE A 231 -15.73 -3.87 7.05
C PHE A 231 -16.24 -3.70 5.61
N THR A 232 -15.39 -3.12 4.75
CA THR A 232 -15.66 -2.90 3.33
C THR A 232 -14.83 -3.88 2.52
N PRO A 233 -15.41 -4.98 2.01
CA PRO A 233 -14.67 -6.01 1.29
C PRO A 233 -13.88 -5.43 0.12
N GLY A 234 -12.60 -5.78 0.01
CA GLY A 234 -11.72 -5.34 -1.08
C GLY A 234 -11.46 -3.83 -1.10
N TRP A 235 -11.77 -3.08 -0.04
CA TRP A 235 -11.77 -1.61 -0.06
C TRP A 235 -12.64 -1.03 -1.19
N ASP A 236 -13.57 -1.82 -1.74
CA ASP A 236 -14.34 -1.48 -2.94
C ASP A 236 -15.32 -0.34 -2.68
N ASN A 237 -15.24 0.72 -3.48
CA ASN A 237 -16.05 1.92 -3.32
C ASN A 237 -17.55 1.69 -3.58
N ALA A 238 -17.92 0.70 -4.41
CA ALA A 238 -19.33 0.36 -4.65
C ALA A 238 -19.91 -0.42 -3.48
N GLU A 239 -19.13 -1.35 -2.88
CA GLU A 239 -19.49 -2.01 -1.63
C GLU A 239 -19.58 -0.99 -0.48
N ALA A 240 -18.64 -0.04 -0.40
CA ALA A 240 -18.70 1.03 0.59
C ALA A 240 -20.00 1.86 0.50
N LEU A 241 -20.40 2.22 -0.72
CA LEU A 241 -21.66 2.93 -0.96
C LEU A 241 -22.86 2.11 -0.50
N ALA A 242 -22.94 0.84 -0.89
CA ALA A 242 -24.05 -0.04 -0.53
C ALA A 242 -24.16 -0.26 0.99
N ILE A 243 -23.02 -0.40 1.68
CA ILE A 243 -22.95 -0.50 3.14
C ILE A 243 -23.46 0.81 3.79
N ALA A 244 -22.99 1.97 3.32
CA ALA A 244 -23.40 3.27 3.85
C ALA A 244 -24.91 3.52 3.69
N GLU A 245 -25.47 3.21 2.51
CA GLU A 245 -26.92 3.31 2.27
C GLU A 245 -27.72 2.40 3.21
N GLN A 246 -27.27 1.17 3.45
CA GLN A 246 -27.93 0.24 4.38
C GLN A 246 -27.88 0.73 5.82
N ILE A 247 -26.75 1.29 6.26
CA ILE A 247 -26.58 1.84 7.61
C ILE A 247 -27.50 3.05 7.79
N LEU A 248 -27.55 3.98 6.83
CA LEU A 248 -28.44 5.15 6.90
C LEU A 248 -29.90 4.74 7.02
N VAL A 249 -30.35 3.79 6.20
CA VAL A 249 -31.73 3.26 6.28
C VAL A 249 -31.99 2.58 7.63
N GLY A 250 -31.05 1.76 8.11
CA GLY A 250 -31.19 1.05 9.39
C GLY A 250 -31.22 1.98 10.60
N ALA A 251 -30.53 3.10 10.52
CA ALA A 251 -30.48 4.14 11.54
C ALA A 251 -31.59 5.22 11.39
N GLU A 252 -32.52 5.06 10.45
CA GLU A 252 -33.54 6.05 10.13
C GLU A 252 -32.94 7.44 9.77
N ASN A 253 -31.74 7.45 9.16
CA ASN A 253 -30.96 8.64 8.81
C ASN A 253 -30.49 9.47 10.02
N ASP A 254 -30.48 8.91 11.22
CA ASP A 254 -30.05 9.57 12.45
C ASP A 254 -28.62 9.15 12.82
N ILE A 255 -27.64 9.76 12.16
CA ILE A 255 -26.20 9.55 12.35
C ILE A 255 -25.53 10.89 12.64
N ASN A 256 -24.54 10.90 13.54
CA ASN A 256 -23.88 12.11 14.01
C ASN A 256 -22.35 12.08 13.82
N GLY A 257 -21.79 10.99 13.34
CA GLY A 257 -20.37 10.87 13.02
C GLY A 257 -20.05 9.58 12.30
N TRP A 258 -19.06 9.62 11.39
CA TRP A 258 -18.70 8.48 10.56
C TRP A 258 -17.20 8.33 10.45
N PHE A 259 -16.65 7.30 11.08
CA PHE A 259 -15.27 6.89 10.90
C PHE A 259 -15.17 6.09 9.61
N ALA A 260 -14.77 6.75 8.51
CA ALA A 260 -14.47 6.14 7.24
C ALA A 260 -12.96 5.88 7.15
N ALA A 261 -12.55 4.65 6.86
CA ALA A 261 -11.16 4.23 6.97
C ALA A 261 -10.23 4.84 5.90
N ASN A 262 -10.76 5.25 4.75
CA ASN A 262 -10.03 6.03 3.74
C ASN A 262 -10.94 7.00 2.97
N ASP A 263 -10.36 7.82 2.10
CA ASP A 263 -11.09 8.81 1.31
C ASP A 263 -12.01 8.18 0.27
N GLY A 264 -11.70 6.99 -0.26
CA GLY A 264 -12.58 6.25 -1.15
C GLY A 264 -13.89 5.86 -0.48
N ILE A 265 -13.78 5.31 0.74
CA ILE A 265 -14.94 5.01 1.60
C ILE A 265 -15.65 6.30 2.00
N ALA A 266 -14.93 7.36 2.40
CA ALA A 266 -15.50 8.65 2.76
C ALA A 266 -16.31 9.26 1.61
N ASN A 267 -15.80 9.22 0.37
CA ASN A 267 -16.53 9.67 -0.82
C ASN A 267 -17.85 8.90 -1.01
N SER A 268 -17.82 7.58 -0.80
CA SER A 268 -18.99 6.71 -0.89
C SER A 268 -20.02 7.02 0.20
N VAL A 269 -19.55 7.25 1.43
CA VAL A 269 -20.39 7.68 2.57
C VAL A 269 -21.05 9.02 2.29
N ILE A 270 -20.29 10.01 1.80
CA ILE A 270 -20.82 11.34 1.45
C ILE A 270 -21.88 11.22 0.36
N ALA A 271 -21.62 10.40 -0.67
CA ALA A 271 -22.61 10.15 -1.73
C ALA A 271 -23.89 9.50 -1.20
N ALA A 272 -23.79 8.55 -0.26
CA ALA A 272 -24.94 7.95 0.40
C ALA A 272 -25.74 8.97 1.23
N ILE A 273 -25.07 9.83 1.99
CA ILE A 273 -25.67 10.90 2.77
C ILE A 273 -26.44 11.86 1.85
N GLU A 274 -25.84 12.32 0.75
CA GLU A 274 -26.49 13.18 -0.24
C GLU A 274 -27.69 12.50 -0.91
N SER A 275 -27.56 11.21 -1.25
CA SER A 275 -28.64 10.42 -1.85
C SER A 275 -29.84 10.26 -0.90
N ALA A 276 -29.58 10.20 0.40
CA ALA A 276 -30.61 10.19 1.44
C ALA A 276 -31.28 11.57 1.65
N GLY A 277 -30.82 12.61 0.96
CA GLY A 277 -31.31 13.98 1.09
C GLY A 277 -30.83 14.69 2.36
N LEU A 278 -29.76 14.22 2.97
CA LEU A 278 -29.10 14.81 4.12
C LEU A 278 -27.99 15.77 3.66
N ASP A 279 -27.61 16.67 4.57
CA ASP A 279 -26.47 17.58 4.36
C ASP A 279 -25.19 16.97 4.95
N PRO A 280 -24.18 16.58 4.11
CA PRO A 280 -22.95 15.99 4.61
C PRO A 280 -22.19 16.88 5.60
N SER A 281 -22.32 18.20 5.51
CA SER A 281 -21.65 19.13 6.42
C SER A 281 -22.11 19.03 7.88
N THR A 282 -23.22 18.33 8.11
CA THR A 282 -23.78 18.11 9.46
C THR A 282 -23.33 16.79 10.10
N ILE A 283 -22.61 15.96 9.37
CA ILE A 283 -22.12 14.65 9.82
C ILE A 283 -20.61 14.62 9.64
N PRO A 284 -19.80 14.80 10.69
CA PRO A 284 -18.34 14.66 10.59
C PRO A 284 -17.94 13.29 10.03
N VAL A 285 -17.19 13.29 8.91
CA VAL A 285 -16.67 12.10 8.24
C VAL A 285 -15.15 12.18 8.23
N SER A 286 -14.46 11.09 8.63
CA SER A 286 -13.01 10.95 8.48
C SER A 286 -12.63 10.45 7.09
N GLY A 287 -11.34 10.41 6.82
CA GLY A 287 -10.74 9.77 5.67
C GLY A 287 -9.24 9.56 5.87
N GLN A 288 -8.59 8.98 4.87
CA GLN A 288 -7.15 8.76 4.81
C GLN A 288 -6.71 8.78 3.34
N ASP A 289 -5.43 9.02 3.11
CA ASP A 289 -4.69 9.09 1.86
C ASP A 289 -4.60 10.50 1.24
N ALA A 290 -5.27 11.48 1.80
CA ALA A 290 -5.26 12.86 1.30
C ALA A 290 -5.39 12.93 -0.23
N THR A 291 -6.36 12.19 -0.75
CA THR A 291 -6.67 12.17 -2.19
C THR A 291 -7.16 13.55 -2.65
N THR A 292 -7.05 13.85 -3.93
CA THR A 292 -7.60 15.11 -4.47
C THR A 292 -9.08 15.26 -4.11
N ALA A 293 -9.87 14.17 -4.22
CA ALA A 293 -11.29 14.19 -3.87
C ALA A 293 -11.53 14.39 -2.36
N GLY A 294 -10.71 13.76 -1.49
CA GLY A 294 -10.79 13.96 -0.04
C GLY A 294 -10.50 15.40 0.36
N ILE A 295 -9.44 16.00 -0.19
CA ILE A 295 -9.13 17.42 0.03
C ILE A 295 -10.25 18.33 -0.49
N GLN A 296 -10.81 18.03 -1.65
CA GLN A 296 -11.95 18.76 -2.21
C GLN A 296 -13.19 18.69 -1.29
N ASN A 297 -13.47 17.52 -0.74
CA ASN A 297 -14.58 17.34 0.22
C ASN A 297 -14.35 18.13 1.51
N ILE A 298 -13.10 18.22 1.98
CA ILE A 298 -12.75 19.05 3.15
C ILE A 298 -13.03 20.52 2.83
N LEU A 299 -12.59 21.02 1.67
CA LEU A 299 -12.81 22.39 1.24
C LEU A 299 -14.31 22.75 1.04
N LEU A 300 -15.12 21.76 0.64
CA LEU A 300 -16.56 21.89 0.54
C LEU A 300 -17.30 21.69 1.87
N GLY A 301 -16.59 21.38 2.96
CA GLY A 301 -17.16 21.11 4.28
C GLY A 301 -17.92 19.78 4.38
N LYS A 302 -17.73 18.86 3.44
CA LYS A 302 -18.41 17.54 3.39
C LYS A 302 -17.66 16.46 4.15
N GLN A 303 -16.35 16.64 4.35
CA GLN A 303 -15.45 15.75 5.08
C GLN A 303 -14.73 16.57 6.14
N ALA A 304 -14.60 16.07 7.37
CA ALA A 304 -13.98 16.80 8.46
C ALA A 304 -12.45 16.83 8.37
N MET A 305 -11.87 15.74 7.91
CA MET A 305 -10.42 15.55 7.81
C MET A 305 -10.06 14.37 6.93
N THR A 306 -8.80 14.33 6.52
CA THR A 306 -8.15 13.12 6.02
C THR A 306 -6.83 12.92 6.74
N VAL A 307 -6.37 11.66 6.87
CA VAL A 307 -5.01 11.38 7.33
C VAL A 307 -4.08 11.38 6.13
N TYR A 308 -3.11 12.26 6.14
CA TYR A 308 -2.04 12.29 5.17
C TYR A 308 -0.90 11.38 5.63
N LYS A 309 -0.55 10.46 4.77
CA LYS A 309 0.66 9.65 4.83
C LYS A 309 1.65 10.24 3.81
N PRO A 310 2.80 10.82 4.22
CA PRO A 310 3.80 11.32 3.27
C PRO A 310 4.40 10.20 2.41
N ILE A 311 3.74 9.84 1.31
CA ILE A 311 4.09 8.70 0.44
C ILE A 311 5.49 8.85 -0.15
N ALA A 312 5.90 10.09 -0.45
CA ALA A 312 7.27 10.35 -0.92
C ALA A 312 8.33 9.88 0.09
N ALA A 313 8.08 10.09 1.40
CA ALA A 313 8.98 9.64 2.45
C ALA A 313 8.93 8.11 2.60
N GLU A 314 7.75 7.50 2.52
CA GLU A 314 7.58 6.05 2.61
C GLU A 314 8.31 5.34 1.45
N ALA A 315 8.09 5.78 0.21
CA ALA A 315 8.74 5.24 -0.98
C ALA A 315 10.26 5.47 -0.95
N ALA A 316 10.73 6.62 -0.47
CA ALA A 316 12.16 6.90 -0.33
C ALA A 316 12.82 5.93 0.66
N VAL A 317 12.20 5.66 1.81
CA VAL A 317 12.68 4.68 2.80
C VAL A 317 12.61 3.26 2.23
N GLY A 318 11.50 2.87 1.61
CA GLY A 318 11.37 1.57 0.94
C GLY A 318 12.44 1.34 -0.12
N ALA A 319 12.69 2.35 -0.96
CA ALA A 319 13.75 2.31 -1.97
C ALA A 319 15.15 2.22 -1.34
N GLN A 320 15.43 2.98 -0.28
CA GLN A 320 16.71 2.93 0.43
C GLN A 320 16.98 1.53 1.01
N ILE A 321 15.99 0.92 1.65
CA ILE A 321 16.11 -0.45 2.18
C ILE A 321 16.31 -1.45 1.04
N ALA A 322 15.55 -1.33 -0.05
CA ALA A 322 15.70 -2.21 -1.21
C ALA A 322 17.10 -2.10 -1.85
N LEU A 323 17.66 -0.90 -1.95
CA LEU A 323 19.02 -0.66 -2.45
C LEU A 323 20.07 -1.27 -1.54
N ALA A 324 19.94 -1.12 -0.23
CA ALA A 324 20.84 -1.71 0.76
C ALA A 324 20.83 -3.25 0.70
N LEU A 325 19.64 -3.85 0.65
CA LEU A 325 19.49 -5.31 0.50
C LEU A 325 20.07 -5.81 -0.82
N ARG A 326 19.85 -5.09 -1.93
CA ARG A 326 20.47 -5.40 -3.22
C ARG A 326 22.00 -5.38 -3.15
N ALA A 327 22.56 -4.45 -2.37
CA ALA A 327 24.00 -4.36 -2.14
C ALA A 327 24.55 -5.43 -1.17
N GLY A 328 23.66 -6.22 -0.54
CA GLY A 328 24.03 -7.20 0.48
C GLY A 328 24.41 -6.56 1.83
N GLU A 329 23.94 -5.35 2.09
CA GLU A 329 24.20 -4.62 3.32
C GLU A 329 23.27 -5.08 4.46
N ASP A 330 23.77 -4.97 5.70
CA ASP A 330 22.94 -5.21 6.90
C ASP A 330 22.10 -3.97 7.19
N ILE A 331 20.77 -4.10 7.03
CA ILE A 331 19.82 -3.02 7.25
C ILE A 331 19.56 -2.73 8.74
N THR A 332 19.87 -3.65 9.66
CA THR A 332 19.66 -3.47 11.10
C THR A 332 20.61 -2.42 11.70
N GLY A 333 21.70 -2.10 11.02
CA GLY A 333 22.65 -1.03 11.38
C GLY A 333 22.47 0.27 10.60
N GLN A 334 21.50 0.36 9.71
CA GLN A 334 21.25 1.57 8.93
C GLN A 334 20.63 2.64 9.79
N THR A 335 21.42 3.63 10.17
CA THR A 335 20.99 4.85 10.86
C THR A 335 20.68 5.91 9.80
N GLY A 336 19.49 5.85 9.20
CA GLY A 336 18.92 6.99 8.49
C GLY A 336 18.24 7.97 9.43
N ASP A 337 17.43 8.87 8.90
CA ASP A 337 16.61 9.79 9.68
C ASP A 337 15.36 9.12 10.31
N PHE A 338 15.34 7.78 10.37
CA PHE A 338 14.22 6.98 10.89
C PHE A 338 14.73 5.95 11.91
N GLU A 339 13.89 5.67 12.87
CA GLU A 339 14.12 4.64 13.90
C GLU A 339 13.61 3.29 13.42
N ILE A 340 14.43 2.25 13.59
CA ILE A 340 14.00 0.86 13.37
C ILE A 340 13.49 0.33 14.71
N ILE A 341 12.23 -0.05 14.75
CA ILE A 341 11.57 -0.69 15.89
C ILE A 341 11.17 -2.12 15.51
N GLY A 342 10.58 -2.87 16.43
CA GLY A 342 9.98 -4.16 16.11
C GLY A 342 8.50 -4.01 15.79
N ILE A 343 7.96 -5.06 15.20
CA ILE A 343 6.52 -5.24 15.00
C ILE A 343 6.13 -6.62 15.54
N ASP A 344 4.98 -6.74 16.18
CA ASP A 344 4.47 -8.03 16.64
C ASP A 344 3.76 -8.81 15.50
N ALA A 345 3.29 -10.01 15.81
CA ALA A 345 2.61 -10.85 14.83
C ALA A 345 1.27 -10.27 14.32
N ASP A 346 0.68 -9.36 15.08
CA ASP A 346 -0.57 -8.68 14.71
C ASP A 346 -0.31 -7.37 13.92
N GLY A 347 0.96 -7.04 13.64
CA GLY A 347 1.34 -5.84 12.91
C GLY A 347 1.39 -4.57 13.77
N LYS A 348 1.46 -4.71 15.10
CA LYS A 348 1.53 -3.56 16.02
C LYS A 348 2.98 -3.21 16.36
N PRO A 349 3.33 -1.90 16.40
CA PRO A 349 4.65 -1.47 16.87
C PRO A 349 4.97 -2.00 18.26
N THR A 350 6.24 -2.38 18.49
CA THR A 350 6.75 -2.80 19.79
C THR A 350 7.88 -1.90 20.24
N ASP A 351 8.04 -1.74 21.56
CA ASP A 351 9.16 -0.97 22.13
C ASP A 351 10.52 -1.67 22.01
N SER A 352 10.55 -2.87 21.45
CA SER A 352 11.75 -3.70 21.28
C SER A 352 12.07 -3.89 19.82
N PRO A 353 13.34 -3.75 19.41
CA PRO A 353 13.74 -4.12 18.04
C PRO A 353 13.65 -5.64 17.76
N ASP A 354 13.35 -6.47 18.80
CA ASP A 354 13.23 -7.92 18.71
C ASP A 354 11.83 -8.36 18.21
N GLY A 355 11.19 -7.59 17.34
CA GLY A 355 9.92 -7.95 16.70
C GLY A 355 10.08 -9.07 15.66
N VAL A 356 8.97 -9.41 15.00
CA VAL A 356 8.95 -10.44 13.95
C VAL A 356 9.78 -10.00 12.73
N VAL A 357 9.71 -8.71 12.41
CA VAL A 357 10.43 -8.06 11.29
C VAL A 357 10.93 -6.70 11.74
N PRO A 358 12.12 -6.23 11.28
CA PRO A 358 12.53 -4.83 11.43
C PRO A 358 11.48 -3.91 10.80
N TYR A 359 10.97 -2.95 11.57
CA TYR A 359 9.89 -2.05 11.17
C TYR A 359 10.34 -0.59 11.20
N ILE A 360 10.06 0.12 10.12
CA ILE A 360 10.24 1.56 10.03
C ILE A 360 8.86 2.21 10.05
N ALA A 361 8.51 2.81 11.21
CA ALA A 361 7.23 3.46 11.43
C ALA A 361 7.31 4.95 11.10
N LEU A 362 6.58 5.38 10.08
CA LEU A 362 6.41 6.79 9.73
C LEU A 362 5.23 7.40 10.47
N VAL A 363 5.25 8.73 10.65
CA VAL A 363 4.24 9.45 11.42
C VAL A 363 3.13 9.95 10.50
N PRO A 364 1.86 9.57 10.73
CA PRO A 364 0.73 10.09 9.98
C PRO A 364 0.38 11.52 10.41
N ILE A 365 -0.19 12.32 9.50
CA ILE A 365 -0.51 13.73 9.71
C ILE A 365 -2.01 13.95 9.49
N ALA A 366 -2.70 14.57 10.47
CA ALA A 366 -4.08 15.01 10.28
C ALA A 366 -4.11 16.21 9.31
N VAL A 367 -4.91 16.13 8.26
CA VAL A 367 -5.18 17.24 7.35
C VAL A 367 -6.63 17.67 7.50
N THR A 368 -6.82 18.94 7.81
CA THR A 368 -8.10 19.64 7.90
C THR A 368 -8.06 20.87 7.02
N ILE A 369 -9.15 21.60 6.93
CA ILE A 369 -9.20 22.85 6.18
C ILE A 369 -8.13 23.87 6.61
N ASP A 370 -7.64 23.77 7.85
CA ASP A 370 -6.72 24.76 8.43
C ASP A 370 -5.25 24.56 8.02
N ASN A 371 -4.86 23.38 7.49
CA ASN A 371 -3.45 23.05 7.26
C ASN A 371 -3.13 22.40 5.91
N ILE A 372 -4.02 22.49 4.93
CA ILE A 372 -3.80 21.94 3.57
C ILE A 372 -2.52 22.49 2.93
N LEU A 373 -2.28 23.81 3.08
CA LEU A 373 -1.11 24.46 2.49
C LEU A 373 0.21 24.01 3.12
N GLU A 374 0.21 23.83 4.45
CA GLU A 374 1.41 23.48 5.23
C GLU A 374 1.73 21.99 5.19
N THR A 375 0.83 21.18 4.65
CA THR A 375 0.96 19.73 4.55
C THR A 375 1.08 19.28 3.10
N VAL A 376 -0.01 18.85 2.49
CA VAL A 376 -0.04 18.21 1.17
C VAL A 376 0.43 19.12 0.00
N ILE A 377 0.33 20.44 0.17
CA ILE A 377 0.84 21.39 -0.85
C ILE A 377 2.33 21.67 -0.62
N ALA A 378 2.74 21.87 0.64
CA ALA A 378 4.12 22.28 0.96
C ALA A 378 5.15 21.23 0.55
N ASP A 379 4.82 19.94 0.61
CA ASP A 379 5.71 18.84 0.21
C ASP A 379 5.50 18.38 -1.25
N GLY A 380 4.57 19.01 -1.98
CA GLY A 380 4.32 18.73 -3.40
C GLY A 380 3.55 17.43 -3.65
N PHE A 381 2.89 16.89 -2.64
CA PHE A 381 2.03 15.70 -2.80
C PHE A 381 0.80 16.00 -3.65
N ARG A 382 0.21 17.19 -3.46
CA ARG A 382 -0.88 17.72 -4.28
C ARG A 382 -0.55 19.13 -4.74
N THR A 383 -1.19 19.56 -5.83
CA THR A 383 -1.06 20.93 -6.33
C THR A 383 -2.39 21.71 -6.20
N ILE A 384 -2.29 23.03 -6.14
CA ILE A 384 -3.47 23.88 -6.11
C ILE A 384 -4.31 23.68 -7.37
N GLU A 385 -3.66 23.53 -8.54
CA GLU A 385 -4.33 23.30 -9.82
C GLU A 385 -5.13 22.00 -9.87
N GLU A 386 -4.64 20.94 -9.21
CA GLU A 386 -5.37 19.64 -9.10
C GLU A 386 -6.57 19.75 -8.19
N ILE A 387 -6.43 20.46 -7.07
CA ILE A 387 -7.47 20.59 -6.06
C ILE A 387 -8.55 21.56 -6.51
N CYS A 388 -8.16 22.73 -7.03
CA CYS A 388 -9.05 23.87 -7.32
C CYS A 388 -9.78 23.71 -8.67
N THR A 389 -10.56 22.64 -8.80
CA THR A 389 -11.35 22.32 -9.98
C THR A 389 -12.85 22.19 -9.66
N GLY A 390 -13.72 22.35 -10.66
CA GLY A 390 -15.18 22.21 -10.46
C GLY A 390 -15.74 23.18 -9.41
N ASP A 391 -16.63 22.68 -8.56
CA ASP A 391 -17.29 23.49 -7.53
C ASP A 391 -16.32 24.01 -6.45
N VAL A 392 -15.20 23.32 -6.24
CA VAL A 392 -14.16 23.70 -5.26
C VAL A 392 -13.45 24.99 -5.66
N ALA A 393 -13.38 25.29 -6.95
CA ALA A 393 -12.73 26.50 -7.47
C ALA A 393 -13.37 27.82 -6.95
N GLU A 394 -14.63 27.74 -6.46
CA GLU A 394 -15.36 28.88 -5.89
C GLU A 394 -15.14 29.04 -4.39
N THR A 395 -14.43 28.10 -3.71
CA THR A 395 -14.12 28.22 -2.27
C THR A 395 -13.13 29.33 -1.99
N ASP A 396 -13.20 29.90 -0.78
CA ASP A 396 -12.27 30.94 -0.35
C ASP A 396 -10.80 30.49 -0.51
N PHE A 397 -10.52 29.23 -0.15
CA PHE A 397 -9.19 28.63 -0.31
C PHE A 397 -8.66 28.73 -1.75
N CYS A 398 -9.45 28.32 -2.73
CA CYS A 398 -9.03 28.33 -4.14
C CYS A 398 -8.99 29.74 -4.73
N VAL A 399 -9.86 30.64 -4.30
CA VAL A 399 -9.84 32.05 -4.72
C VAL A 399 -8.60 32.79 -4.21
N GLU A 400 -8.13 32.44 -3.01
CA GLU A 400 -6.96 33.08 -2.40
C GLU A 400 -5.61 32.50 -2.88
N ASN A 401 -5.57 31.23 -3.26
CA ASN A 401 -4.33 30.49 -3.53
C ASN A 401 -4.19 30.01 -4.98
N GLY A 402 -5.25 30.09 -5.80
CA GLY A 402 -5.31 29.64 -7.19
C GLY A 402 -4.91 30.66 -8.26
#